data_19cdb6786dab74ea209465799d3f62c8
#
_entry.id   19cdb6786dab74ea209465799d3f62c8
#
_cell.length_a   1.000
_cell.length_b   1.000
_cell.length_c   1.000
_cell.angle_alpha   90.00
_cell.angle_beta   90.00
_cell.angle_gamma   90.00
#
_symmetry.space_group_name_H-M   'P 1'
#
loop_
_entity.id
_entity.type
_entity.pdbx_description
1 polymer ?
#
loop_
_entity_poly.entity_id
_entity_poly.type
_entity_poly.pdbx_seq_one_letter_code
_entity_poly.pdbx_strand_id
1 'polypeptide(L)'
;MKLDPTKMKDWQIAEAAEETLRPAKDLAAELGLLDGEWQPYGQSLAKVDVTKVLKRLGAGRRGKYIDVTAITPTALGEGKTTTTLGLVQGLGKLGKKVIGCVRQPSGGPTFNIKGSAAGGGLAQVVPLTSLSLGLTGDIDAITNANNLAMVALNSRMQHERNHDDEWLAERGLKRLDIDPERIQFRWAMDFCAQGLRNIEIGRGGNLDGFNCESGFYITVASEVMAILAMSADLADLRQRLAKIVVAYSKSGAPVTTADLEVDGAMCALLVNAINPTMMQSIEGQPMFVHAGPFANIAIGQNSVVADRLACALGDYVVTESGFASDMGYEKFWNIKCRCSGLKPDAVVLVATVRALKAHGGAPAVKAGLPLDPVYTTENLDLLEKGCDNLLAHINIIRRSGVQPVVCLNAFYTDTEAERNLVRRIAEAAGASFAVSDHWLKGGEGALELAEAVIKACNEPNDFAYLADLSVPLKERIEIQVREVYGGDGVDFEPLALEKLAAYQADPETAAFPVCIAKTQYSLSHDPKLLGRPKGWRMPVKDILIYRGAGLLVPVAGEIKLMPGTSASPAYRRIDVDVETGKVKGLF
;
A
#
# COMPACT_ATOMS: atom_id res chain seq x y z
N MET A 1 29.94 7.66 14.84
CA MET A 1 29.67 9.01 14.27
C MET A 1 28.31 9.48 14.78
N LYS A 2 28.15 10.77 15.16
CA LYS A 2 26.81 11.26 15.58
C LYS A 2 25.98 11.50 14.31
N LEU A 3 24.86 10.82 14.17
CA LEU A 3 23.93 10.99 13.06
C LEU A 3 23.24 12.36 13.16
N ASP A 4 23.26 13.14 12.08
CA ASP A 4 22.69 14.49 12.04
C ASP A 4 21.90 14.68 10.73
N PRO A 5 20.56 14.53 10.74
CA PRO A 5 19.74 14.62 9.54
C PRO A 5 19.69 16.02 8.90
N THR A 6 20.17 17.04 9.64
CA THR A 6 20.29 18.40 9.07
C THR A 6 21.50 18.57 8.16
N LYS A 7 22.47 17.64 8.23
CA LYS A 7 23.73 17.68 7.47
C LYS A 7 23.97 16.47 6.61
N MET A 8 23.33 15.35 6.92
CA MET A 8 23.46 14.08 6.22
C MET A 8 22.18 13.79 5.43
N LYS A 9 22.35 13.19 4.26
CA LYS A 9 21.21 12.66 3.49
C LYS A 9 20.74 11.34 4.09
N ASP A 10 19.49 10.94 3.81
CA ASP A 10 18.90 9.73 4.38
C ASP A 10 19.73 8.47 4.11
N TRP A 11 20.29 8.31 2.91
CA TRP A 11 21.16 7.18 2.60
C TRP A 11 22.48 7.18 3.38
N GLN A 12 23.04 8.36 3.71
CA GLN A 12 24.25 8.47 4.53
C GLN A 12 23.99 8.12 6.00
N ILE A 13 22.81 8.48 6.49
CA ILE A 13 22.36 8.11 7.84
C ILE A 13 22.17 6.60 7.91
N ALA A 14 21.49 6.01 6.93
CA ALA A 14 21.28 4.57 6.85
C ALA A 14 22.63 3.81 6.77
N GLU A 15 23.53 4.22 5.90
CA GLU A 15 24.86 3.62 5.76
C GLU A 15 25.65 3.63 7.08
N ALA A 16 25.63 4.77 7.77
CA ALA A 16 26.30 4.88 9.08
C ALA A 16 25.62 4.02 10.17
N ALA A 17 24.30 3.89 10.13
CA ALA A 17 23.56 3.01 11.05
C ALA A 17 23.81 1.52 10.75
N GLU A 18 24.06 1.16 9.50
CA GLU A 18 24.33 -0.22 9.08
C GLU A 18 25.61 -0.81 9.70
N GLU A 19 26.54 0.04 10.18
CA GLU A 19 27.74 -0.40 10.92
C GLU A 19 27.42 -1.05 12.27
N THR A 20 26.23 -0.78 12.84
CA THR A 20 25.81 -1.23 14.17
C THR A 20 24.54 -2.06 14.18
N LEU A 21 24.16 -2.62 13.02
CA LEU A 21 22.97 -3.46 12.91
C LEU A 21 23.02 -4.69 13.82
N ARG A 22 21.90 -4.96 14.44
CA ARG A 22 21.70 -6.21 15.17
C ARG A 22 21.64 -7.37 14.18
N PRO A 23 22.31 -8.50 14.45
CA PRO A 23 22.16 -9.71 13.66
C PRO A 23 20.71 -10.20 13.63
N ALA A 24 20.26 -10.76 12.51
CA ALA A 24 18.91 -11.31 12.36
C ALA A 24 18.58 -12.37 13.42
N LYS A 25 19.58 -13.16 13.86
CA LYS A 25 19.42 -14.15 14.93
C LYS A 25 19.00 -13.52 16.25
N ASP A 26 19.51 -12.33 16.57
CA ASP A 26 19.20 -11.65 17.82
C ASP A 26 17.78 -11.08 17.81
N LEU A 27 17.34 -10.56 16.64
CA LEU A 27 15.95 -10.17 16.41
C LEU A 27 15.00 -11.37 16.49
N ALA A 28 15.38 -12.50 15.87
CA ALA A 28 14.60 -13.74 15.91
C ALA A 28 14.45 -14.25 17.35
N ALA A 29 15.53 -14.22 18.15
CA ALA A 29 15.52 -14.61 19.55
C ALA A 29 14.62 -13.68 20.40
N GLU A 30 14.71 -12.35 20.19
CA GLU A 30 13.84 -11.36 20.85
C GLU A 30 12.36 -11.61 20.56
N LEU A 31 12.04 -11.94 19.30
CA LEU A 31 10.68 -12.26 18.89
C LEU A 31 10.21 -13.64 19.39
N GLY A 32 11.11 -14.50 19.88
CA GLY A 32 10.80 -15.86 20.31
C GLY A 32 10.54 -16.80 19.14
N LEU A 33 11.20 -16.57 18.01
CA LEU A 33 11.19 -17.46 16.87
C LEU A 33 12.08 -18.69 17.14
N LEU A 34 11.61 -19.86 16.78
CA LEU A 34 12.35 -21.12 16.93
C LEU A 34 13.19 -21.44 15.69
N ASP A 35 14.15 -22.33 15.84
CA ASP A 35 14.91 -22.87 14.71
C ASP A 35 13.97 -23.48 13.67
N GLY A 36 14.18 -23.11 12.40
CA GLY A 36 13.35 -23.52 11.28
C GLY A 36 12.07 -22.70 11.07
N GLU A 37 11.77 -21.72 11.92
CA GLU A 37 10.69 -20.73 11.72
C GLU A 37 11.17 -19.48 10.96
N TRP A 38 12.46 -19.36 10.74
CA TRP A 38 13.07 -18.28 9.99
C TRP A 38 14.28 -18.74 9.20
N GLN A 39 14.59 -18.03 8.13
CA GLN A 39 15.73 -18.28 7.25
C GLN A 39 16.54 -17.00 7.10
N PRO A 40 17.85 -16.99 7.42
CA PRO A 40 18.68 -15.81 7.26
C PRO A 40 18.87 -15.45 5.78
N TYR A 41 18.81 -14.16 5.50
CA TYR A 41 19.19 -13.53 4.24
C TYR A 41 20.37 -12.60 4.52
N GLY A 42 21.58 -13.13 4.49
CA GLY A 42 22.76 -12.46 5.02
C GLY A 42 22.75 -12.40 6.55
N GLN A 43 23.35 -11.35 7.13
CA GLN A 43 23.52 -11.23 8.58
C GLN A 43 22.36 -10.52 9.28
N SER A 44 21.74 -9.55 8.63
CA SER A 44 20.80 -8.60 9.26
C SER A 44 19.33 -8.74 8.79
N LEU A 45 19.06 -9.59 7.79
CA LEU A 45 17.72 -9.86 7.29
C LEU A 45 17.36 -11.34 7.45
N ALA A 46 16.06 -11.62 7.53
CA ALA A 46 15.54 -12.99 7.50
C ALA A 46 14.16 -13.07 6.88
N LYS A 47 13.84 -14.17 6.21
CA LYS A 47 12.45 -14.56 5.90
C LYS A 47 11.87 -15.30 7.09
N VAL A 48 10.66 -14.95 7.52
CA VAL A 48 9.97 -15.63 8.63
C VAL A 48 8.86 -16.51 8.07
N ASP A 49 8.91 -17.81 8.36
CA ASP A 49 7.92 -18.79 7.95
C ASP A 49 6.61 -18.57 8.72
N VAL A 50 5.71 -17.80 8.11
CA VAL A 50 4.44 -17.42 8.72
C VAL A 50 3.59 -18.65 9.06
N THR A 51 3.62 -19.68 8.22
CA THR A 51 2.83 -20.90 8.41
C THR A 51 3.26 -21.64 9.67
N LYS A 52 4.56 -21.83 9.88
CA LYS A 52 5.08 -22.51 11.07
C LYS A 52 4.82 -21.72 12.34
N VAL A 53 5.11 -20.41 12.32
CA VAL A 53 4.91 -19.54 13.49
C VAL A 53 3.45 -19.51 13.91
N LEU A 54 2.52 -19.23 12.98
CA LEU A 54 1.09 -19.16 13.30
C LEU A 54 0.49 -20.52 13.67
N LYS A 55 1.02 -21.63 13.11
CA LYS A 55 0.63 -22.97 13.55
C LYS A 55 1.02 -23.24 15.01
N ARG A 56 2.20 -22.78 15.45
CA ARG A 56 2.68 -22.94 16.82
C ARG A 56 1.97 -22.03 17.81
N LEU A 57 1.80 -20.74 17.47
CA LEU A 57 1.25 -19.73 18.38
C LEU A 57 -0.28 -19.66 18.38
N GLY A 58 -0.92 -20.24 17.37
CA GLY A 58 -2.33 -20.03 17.09
C GLY A 58 -2.57 -18.69 16.38
N ALA A 59 -3.74 -18.55 15.77
CA ALA A 59 -4.15 -17.31 15.08
C ALA A 59 -4.65 -16.21 16.04
N GLY A 60 -4.48 -16.40 17.35
CA GLY A 60 -4.92 -15.46 18.38
C GLY A 60 -4.04 -14.20 18.41
N ARG A 61 -4.70 -13.04 18.33
CA ARG A 61 -4.05 -11.75 18.48
C ARG A 61 -3.60 -11.55 19.93
N ARG A 62 -2.35 -11.15 20.14
CA ARG A 62 -1.78 -10.76 21.45
C ARG A 62 -1.52 -9.25 21.51
N GLY A 63 -0.98 -8.67 20.42
CA GLY A 63 -0.54 -7.28 20.36
C GLY A 63 -1.66 -6.28 20.09
N LYS A 64 -1.49 -5.06 20.59
CA LYS A 64 -2.27 -3.87 20.22
C LYS A 64 -1.96 -3.50 18.78
N TYR A 65 -2.98 -3.31 17.96
CA TYR A 65 -2.85 -3.08 16.52
C TYR A 65 -3.15 -1.63 16.17
N ILE A 66 -2.17 -0.93 15.62
CA ILE A 66 -2.21 0.51 15.34
C ILE A 66 -2.01 0.72 13.84
N ASP A 67 -2.92 1.46 13.20
CA ASP A 67 -2.74 1.94 11.83
C ASP A 67 -2.27 3.40 11.82
N VAL A 68 -1.32 3.72 10.93
CA VAL A 68 -0.85 5.08 10.70
C VAL A 68 -1.33 5.54 9.33
N THR A 69 -2.21 6.52 9.34
CA THR A 69 -2.74 7.18 8.14
C THR A 69 -2.39 8.67 8.14
N ALA A 70 -2.93 9.46 7.20
CA ALA A 70 -2.70 10.90 7.15
C ALA A 70 -3.92 11.67 6.65
N ILE A 71 -3.82 13.01 6.72
CA ILE A 71 -4.67 13.94 5.98
C ILE A 71 -4.34 13.88 4.49
N THR A 72 -5.16 14.50 3.64
CA THR A 72 -4.90 14.59 2.19
C THR A 72 -3.49 15.15 1.92
N PRO A 73 -2.61 14.42 1.19
CA PRO A 73 -1.21 14.81 1.05
C PRO A 73 -0.99 15.92 0.04
N THR A 74 0.11 16.65 0.21
CA THR A 74 0.74 17.46 -0.84
C THR A 74 1.60 16.58 -1.77
N ALA A 75 2.15 17.17 -2.83
CA ALA A 75 3.05 16.47 -3.75
C ALA A 75 4.36 15.99 -3.09
N LEU A 76 4.73 16.54 -1.92
CA LEU A 76 5.91 16.12 -1.16
C LEU A 76 5.62 14.98 -0.16
N GLY A 77 4.34 14.64 0.05
CA GLY A 77 3.92 13.71 1.10
C GLY A 77 3.97 14.32 2.51
N GLU A 78 3.40 13.60 3.48
CA GLU A 78 3.27 14.12 4.86
C GLU A 78 4.05 13.30 5.90
N GLY A 79 4.95 12.43 5.44
CA GLY A 79 5.87 11.70 6.31
C GLY A 79 5.22 10.55 7.10
N LYS A 80 4.18 9.87 6.56
CA LYS A 80 3.55 8.72 7.23
C LYS A 80 4.53 7.63 7.62
N THR A 81 5.32 7.13 6.66
CA THR A 81 6.30 6.07 6.93
C THR A 81 7.32 6.51 7.97
N THR A 82 7.81 7.75 7.89
CA THR A 82 8.70 8.32 8.90
C THR A 82 8.03 8.37 10.28
N THR A 83 6.74 8.76 10.34
CA THR A 83 5.96 8.74 11.59
C THR A 83 5.73 7.32 12.12
N THR A 84 5.44 6.36 11.22
CA THR A 84 5.31 4.94 11.59
C THR A 84 6.57 4.44 12.28
N LEU A 85 7.73 4.73 11.70
CA LEU A 85 9.02 4.33 12.24
C LEU A 85 9.37 5.09 13.52
N GLY A 86 9.11 6.39 13.56
CA GLY A 86 9.26 7.19 14.79
C GLY A 86 8.41 6.63 15.93
N LEU A 87 7.15 6.26 15.66
CA LEU A 87 6.27 5.63 16.66
C LEU A 87 6.81 4.26 17.11
N VAL A 88 7.27 3.42 16.18
CA VAL A 88 7.91 2.13 16.52
C VAL A 88 9.11 2.35 17.44
N GLN A 89 9.98 3.30 17.09
CA GLN A 89 11.15 3.64 17.91
C GLN A 89 10.75 4.24 19.27
N GLY A 90 9.76 5.15 19.32
CA GLY A 90 9.25 5.75 20.56
C GLY A 90 8.64 4.71 21.51
N LEU A 91 7.83 3.77 20.98
CA LEU A 91 7.31 2.64 21.77
C LEU A 91 8.45 1.75 22.29
N GLY A 92 9.47 1.49 21.46
CA GLY A 92 10.67 0.76 21.87
C GLY A 92 11.42 1.45 23.00
N LYS A 93 11.58 2.78 22.94
CA LYS A 93 12.20 3.57 24.04
C LYS A 93 11.39 3.52 25.34
N LEU A 94 10.08 3.38 25.27
CA LEU A 94 9.22 3.15 26.44
C LEU A 94 9.22 1.68 26.90
N GLY A 95 10.14 0.86 26.41
CA GLY A 95 10.31 -0.54 26.80
C GLY A 95 9.20 -1.48 26.31
N LYS A 96 8.46 -1.09 25.27
CA LYS A 96 7.40 -1.94 24.69
C LYS A 96 7.99 -2.91 23.68
N LYS A 97 7.49 -4.16 23.65
CA LYS A 97 7.78 -5.13 22.60
C LYS A 97 6.96 -4.76 21.36
N VAL A 98 7.54 -3.93 20.51
CA VAL A 98 6.88 -3.37 19.32
C VAL A 98 7.43 -4.00 18.04
N ILE A 99 6.56 -4.19 17.05
CA ILE A 99 6.90 -4.61 15.70
C ILE A 99 6.26 -3.64 14.72
N GLY A 100 7.06 -3.11 13.78
CA GLY A 100 6.53 -2.32 12.68
C GLY A 100 6.27 -3.20 11.44
N CYS A 101 5.23 -2.88 10.69
CA CYS A 101 4.87 -3.55 9.44
C CYS A 101 4.74 -2.53 8.31
N VAL A 102 5.60 -2.62 7.31
CA VAL A 102 5.62 -1.67 6.17
C VAL A 102 5.64 -2.40 4.84
N ARG A 103 5.27 -1.67 3.79
CA ARG A 103 5.29 -2.20 2.43
C ARG A 103 6.71 -2.31 1.91
N GLN A 104 6.94 -3.32 1.04
CA GLN A 104 8.08 -3.37 0.14
C GLN A 104 7.99 -2.21 -0.86
N PRO A 105 8.97 -1.32 -0.97
CA PRO A 105 8.98 -0.28 -2.00
C PRO A 105 9.18 -0.88 -3.39
N SER A 106 8.52 -0.27 -4.39
CA SER A 106 8.68 -0.57 -5.81
C SER A 106 9.85 0.21 -6.40
N GLY A 107 10.60 -0.43 -7.30
CA GLY A 107 11.70 0.19 -8.03
C GLY A 107 11.26 1.37 -8.90
N GLY A 108 10.05 1.33 -9.46
CA GLY A 108 9.51 2.42 -10.28
C GLY A 108 9.49 3.76 -9.56
N PRO A 109 8.75 3.95 -8.46
CA PRO A 109 8.80 5.17 -7.66
C PRO A 109 10.19 5.46 -7.08
N THR A 110 10.93 4.45 -6.62
CA THR A 110 12.26 4.59 -6.01
C THR A 110 13.26 5.23 -6.97
N PHE A 111 13.31 4.74 -8.20
CA PHE A 111 14.24 5.26 -9.21
C PHE A 111 13.72 6.46 -10.01
N ASN A 112 12.45 6.88 -9.81
CA ASN A 112 11.86 7.97 -10.58
C ASN A 112 11.63 9.24 -9.74
N ILE A 113 10.46 9.39 -9.10
CA ILE A 113 10.06 10.69 -8.52
C ILE A 113 9.98 10.64 -7.00
N LYS A 114 9.55 9.51 -6.46
CA LYS A 114 9.15 9.41 -5.05
C LYS A 114 10.30 8.85 -4.23
N GLY A 115 10.55 9.49 -3.09
CA GLY A 115 11.48 8.98 -2.09
C GLY A 115 11.07 7.60 -1.56
N SER A 116 11.97 6.98 -0.82
CA SER A 116 11.82 5.66 -0.23
C SER A 116 10.58 5.54 0.66
N ALA A 117 9.98 4.36 0.68
CA ALA A 117 9.09 3.95 1.75
C ALA A 117 9.87 3.48 3.00
N ALA A 118 11.17 3.79 3.09
CA ALA A 118 12.03 3.43 4.21
C ALA A 118 11.94 4.40 5.40
N GLY A 119 11.19 5.49 5.27
CA GLY A 119 11.21 6.60 6.23
C GLY A 119 12.25 7.67 5.87
N GLY A 120 12.74 8.42 6.83
CA GLY A 120 13.73 9.48 6.61
C GLY A 120 14.31 10.03 7.93
N GLY A 121 15.43 10.74 7.84
CA GLY A 121 16.15 11.24 9.00
C GLY A 121 16.56 10.12 9.95
N LEU A 122 16.29 10.28 11.23
CA LEU A 122 16.57 9.27 12.26
C LEU A 122 15.45 8.23 12.44
N ALA A 123 14.46 8.21 11.58
CA ALA A 123 13.36 7.24 11.59
C ALA A 123 13.31 6.49 10.26
N GLN A 124 14.15 5.47 10.10
CA GLN A 124 14.28 4.67 8.87
C GLN A 124 14.30 3.16 9.17
N VAL A 125 13.89 2.36 8.15
CA VAL A 125 14.14 0.91 8.08
C VAL A 125 15.52 0.69 7.46
N VAL A 126 16.29 -0.19 8.07
CA VAL A 126 17.64 -0.55 7.62
C VAL A 126 17.80 -2.08 7.51
N PRO A 127 18.63 -2.59 6.59
CA PRO A 127 19.48 -1.89 5.61
C PRO A 127 18.70 -1.23 4.48
N LEU A 128 18.99 0.04 4.20
CA LEU A 128 18.27 0.84 3.20
C LEU A 128 18.43 0.29 1.78
N THR A 129 19.64 -0.13 1.41
CA THR A 129 19.93 -0.67 0.09
C THR A 129 19.13 -1.93 -0.18
N SER A 130 19.11 -2.88 0.77
CA SER A 130 18.36 -4.13 0.64
C SER A 130 16.85 -3.88 0.50
N LEU A 131 16.31 -2.94 1.27
CA LEU A 131 14.91 -2.54 1.18
C LEU A 131 14.60 -1.90 -0.18
N SER A 132 15.38 -0.89 -0.59
CA SER A 132 15.08 -0.04 -1.75
C SER A 132 15.32 -0.74 -3.09
N LEU A 133 16.24 -1.69 -3.15
CA LEU A 133 16.58 -2.41 -4.38
C LEU A 133 15.84 -3.76 -4.51
N GLY A 134 14.82 -4.02 -3.69
CA GLY A 134 13.96 -5.19 -3.81
C GLY A 134 14.62 -6.51 -3.38
N LEU A 135 15.70 -6.47 -2.60
CA LEU A 135 16.41 -7.68 -2.16
C LEU A 135 15.61 -8.55 -1.18
N THR A 136 14.39 -8.13 -0.82
CA THR A 136 13.38 -8.97 -0.15
C THR A 136 12.81 -10.05 -1.07
N GLY A 137 12.86 -9.84 -2.40
CA GLY A 137 12.45 -10.79 -3.44
C GLY A 137 10.95 -10.80 -3.78
N ASP A 138 10.11 -10.08 -3.04
CA ASP A 138 8.65 -10.11 -3.23
C ASP A 138 8.23 -9.58 -4.60
N ILE A 139 8.79 -8.44 -5.02
CA ILE A 139 8.48 -7.78 -6.29
C ILE A 139 8.86 -8.66 -7.48
N ASP A 140 10.07 -9.24 -7.46
CA ASP A 140 10.57 -10.10 -8.55
C ASP A 140 9.72 -11.38 -8.68
N ALA A 141 9.39 -12.01 -7.56
CA ALA A 141 8.55 -13.19 -7.53
C ALA A 141 7.15 -12.91 -8.13
N ILE A 142 6.55 -11.76 -7.78
CA ILE A 142 5.25 -11.35 -8.32
C ILE A 142 5.34 -11.03 -9.81
N THR A 143 6.38 -10.30 -10.24
CA THR A 143 6.61 -10.00 -11.66
C THR A 143 6.70 -11.28 -12.47
N ASN A 144 7.46 -12.26 -12.00
CA ASN A 144 7.64 -13.56 -12.67
C ASN A 144 6.33 -14.35 -12.69
N ALA A 145 5.59 -14.44 -11.57
CA ALA A 145 4.31 -15.14 -11.51
C ALA A 145 3.27 -14.51 -12.45
N ASN A 146 3.16 -13.19 -12.45
CA ASN A 146 2.28 -12.45 -13.34
C ASN A 146 2.61 -12.70 -14.81
N ASN A 147 3.88 -12.60 -15.17
CA ASN A 147 4.32 -12.74 -16.56
C ASN A 147 4.20 -14.19 -17.04
N LEU A 148 4.32 -15.18 -16.15
CA LEU A 148 4.05 -16.58 -16.48
C LEU A 148 2.58 -16.79 -16.90
N ALA A 149 1.62 -16.12 -16.24
CA ALA A 149 0.22 -16.18 -16.68
C ALA A 149 0.03 -15.58 -18.07
N MET A 150 0.74 -14.47 -18.38
CA MET A 150 0.73 -13.88 -19.73
C MET A 150 1.38 -14.80 -20.78
N VAL A 151 2.44 -15.50 -20.43
CA VAL A 151 3.06 -16.50 -21.31
C VAL A 151 2.05 -17.64 -21.60
N ALA A 152 1.38 -18.15 -20.58
CA ALA A 152 0.37 -19.21 -20.73
C ALA A 152 -0.80 -18.74 -21.61
N LEU A 153 -1.31 -17.54 -21.41
CA LEU A 153 -2.38 -16.94 -22.22
C LEU A 153 -1.98 -16.84 -23.69
N ASN A 154 -0.82 -16.22 -23.97
CA ASN A 154 -0.36 -16.03 -25.36
C ASN A 154 -0.07 -17.35 -26.06
N SER A 155 0.53 -18.31 -25.35
CA SER A 155 0.78 -19.66 -25.86
C SER A 155 -0.54 -20.38 -26.20
N ARG A 156 -1.54 -20.31 -25.30
CA ARG A 156 -2.86 -20.91 -25.53
C ARG A 156 -3.54 -20.30 -26.77
N MET A 157 -3.57 -18.98 -26.90
CA MET A 157 -4.14 -18.28 -28.05
C MET A 157 -3.45 -18.66 -29.37
N GLN A 158 -2.11 -18.78 -29.37
CA GLN A 158 -1.34 -19.21 -30.53
C GLN A 158 -1.71 -20.64 -30.96
N HIS A 159 -1.76 -21.57 -30.00
CA HIS A 159 -2.07 -22.98 -30.30
C HIS A 159 -3.52 -23.15 -30.76
N GLU A 160 -4.47 -22.45 -30.16
CA GLU A 160 -5.87 -22.49 -30.58
C GLU A 160 -6.10 -21.89 -31.98
N ARG A 161 -5.29 -20.92 -32.40
CA ARG A 161 -5.30 -20.38 -33.76
C ARG A 161 -4.69 -21.36 -34.75
N ASN A 162 -3.60 -22.03 -34.41
CA ASN A 162 -2.80 -22.80 -35.33
C ASN A 162 -3.29 -24.26 -35.50
N HIS A 163 -4.14 -24.75 -34.59
CA HIS A 163 -4.52 -26.17 -34.50
C HIS A 163 -6.04 -26.33 -34.29
N ASP A 164 -6.56 -27.49 -34.70
CA ASP A 164 -7.93 -27.92 -34.46
C ASP A 164 -8.14 -28.55 -33.08
N ASP A 165 -9.38 -28.93 -32.79
CA ASP A 165 -9.75 -29.48 -31.48
C ASP A 165 -9.19 -30.89 -31.25
N GLU A 166 -8.98 -31.67 -32.31
CA GLU A 166 -8.40 -33.01 -32.24
C GLU A 166 -6.94 -32.93 -31.80
N TRP A 167 -6.16 -32.04 -32.40
CA TRP A 167 -4.76 -31.79 -32.01
C TRP A 167 -4.64 -31.27 -30.55
N LEU A 168 -5.55 -30.41 -30.13
CA LEU A 168 -5.59 -29.93 -28.74
C LEU A 168 -5.92 -31.07 -27.76
N ALA A 169 -6.95 -31.88 -28.10
CA ALA A 169 -7.38 -33.00 -27.25
C ALA A 169 -6.31 -34.06 -27.07
N GLU A 170 -5.54 -34.38 -28.11
CA GLU A 170 -4.39 -35.29 -28.03
C GLU A 170 -3.35 -34.86 -27.00
N ARG A 171 -3.28 -33.58 -26.65
CA ARG A 171 -2.38 -32.98 -25.67
C ARG A 171 -3.06 -32.68 -24.34
N GLY A 172 -4.27 -33.17 -24.15
CA GLY A 172 -5.08 -32.93 -22.96
C GLY A 172 -5.64 -31.51 -22.84
N LEU A 173 -5.57 -30.70 -23.91
CA LEU A 173 -6.04 -29.32 -23.92
C LEU A 173 -7.48 -29.26 -24.44
N LYS A 174 -8.31 -28.45 -23.77
CA LYS A 174 -9.64 -28.06 -24.23
C LYS A 174 -9.57 -26.65 -24.80
N ARG A 175 -10.21 -26.40 -25.96
CA ARG A 175 -10.31 -25.06 -26.53
C ARG A 175 -11.06 -24.12 -25.57
N LEU A 176 -10.46 -23.00 -25.26
CA LEU A 176 -11.05 -21.94 -24.43
C LEU A 176 -11.76 -20.87 -25.26
N ASP A 177 -11.48 -20.84 -26.57
CA ASP A 177 -12.03 -19.88 -27.55
C ASP A 177 -11.89 -18.42 -27.09
N ILE A 178 -10.67 -18.07 -26.71
CA ILE A 178 -10.34 -16.76 -26.13
C ILE A 178 -10.61 -15.65 -27.15
N ASP A 179 -11.33 -14.61 -26.71
CA ASP A 179 -11.56 -13.40 -27.49
C ASP A 179 -10.36 -12.45 -27.33
N PRO A 180 -9.57 -12.18 -28.40
CA PRO A 180 -8.39 -11.32 -28.32
C PRO A 180 -8.72 -9.85 -28.01
N GLU A 181 -9.97 -9.40 -28.24
CA GLU A 181 -10.41 -8.04 -27.91
C GLU A 181 -10.84 -7.91 -26.43
N ARG A 182 -10.94 -9.05 -25.70
CA ARG A 182 -11.41 -9.09 -24.33
C ARG A 182 -10.37 -9.64 -23.36
N ILE A 183 -9.08 -9.38 -23.62
CA ILE A 183 -7.98 -9.67 -22.71
C ILE A 183 -8.00 -8.63 -21.57
N GLN A 184 -8.08 -9.10 -20.32
CA GLN A 184 -8.12 -8.24 -19.13
C GLN A 184 -6.77 -8.12 -18.44
N PHE A 185 -5.91 -9.12 -18.63
CA PHE A 185 -4.62 -9.22 -17.94
C PHE A 185 -3.49 -8.60 -18.77
N ARG A 186 -2.44 -8.10 -18.09
CA ARG A 186 -1.30 -7.43 -18.74
C ARG A 186 0.01 -7.96 -18.20
N TRP A 187 1.09 -7.69 -18.92
CA TRP A 187 2.44 -7.90 -18.43
C TRP A 187 2.74 -7.01 -17.22
N ALA A 188 3.63 -7.45 -16.35
CA ALA A 188 4.07 -6.67 -15.21
C ALA A 188 5.56 -6.31 -15.33
N MET A 189 5.93 -5.13 -14.82
CA MET A 189 7.29 -4.62 -14.78
C MET A 189 7.44 -3.69 -13.60
N ASP A 190 8.53 -3.78 -12.84
CA ASP A 190 8.69 -2.94 -11.63
C ASP A 190 9.31 -1.55 -11.88
N PHE A 191 9.37 -1.09 -13.10
CA PHE A 191 9.86 0.24 -13.46
C PHE A 191 8.81 1.05 -14.21
N CYS A 192 8.86 2.39 -14.04
CA CYS A 192 7.94 3.29 -14.72
C CYS A 192 8.38 3.49 -16.18
N ALA A 193 7.49 3.14 -17.13
CA ALA A 193 7.74 3.27 -18.55
C ALA A 193 6.43 3.56 -19.31
N GLN A 194 6.09 4.85 -19.49
CA GLN A 194 4.82 5.28 -20.12
C GLN A 194 4.63 4.75 -21.54
N GLY A 195 5.71 4.46 -22.28
CA GLY A 195 5.65 3.88 -23.62
C GLY A 195 5.14 2.43 -23.66
N LEU A 196 5.11 1.75 -22.49
CA LEU A 196 4.64 0.37 -22.38
C LEU A 196 3.15 0.25 -22.00
N ARG A 197 2.41 1.36 -21.89
CA ARG A 197 0.99 1.33 -21.55
C ARG A 197 0.15 0.59 -22.57
N ASN A 198 0.44 0.82 -23.84
CA ASN A 198 -0.22 0.17 -24.97
C ASN A 198 0.84 -0.23 -25.98
N ILE A 199 0.93 -1.51 -26.27
CA ILE A 199 1.89 -2.11 -27.20
C ILE A 199 1.16 -3.13 -28.07
N GLU A 200 1.74 -3.49 -29.20
CA GLU A 200 1.30 -4.58 -30.05
C GLU A 200 2.33 -5.71 -29.97
N ILE A 201 1.86 -6.93 -29.76
CA ILE A 201 2.69 -8.14 -29.66
C ILE A 201 2.35 -9.15 -30.75
N GLY A 202 3.18 -10.17 -30.97
CA GLY A 202 2.91 -11.28 -31.89
C GLY A 202 2.95 -10.91 -33.38
N ARG A 203 3.79 -9.95 -33.80
CA ARG A 203 3.85 -9.41 -35.18
C ARG A 203 4.63 -10.28 -36.16
N GLY A 204 5.38 -11.27 -35.70
CA GLY A 204 6.29 -12.08 -36.54
C GLY A 204 5.64 -13.26 -37.25
N GLY A 205 4.32 -13.45 -37.19
CA GLY A 205 3.57 -14.52 -37.83
C GLY A 205 3.18 -15.68 -36.90
N ASN A 206 2.83 -16.84 -37.47
CA ASN A 206 2.17 -17.92 -36.74
C ASN A 206 3.04 -18.59 -35.67
N LEU A 207 4.35 -18.42 -35.68
CA LEU A 207 5.26 -18.97 -34.69
C LEU A 207 5.65 -17.96 -33.60
N ASP A 208 5.34 -16.68 -33.79
CA ASP A 208 5.76 -15.60 -32.88
C ASP A 208 4.62 -15.11 -31.99
N GLY A 209 3.75 -15.99 -31.57
CA GLY A 209 2.61 -15.70 -30.69
C GLY A 209 1.36 -15.28 -31.46
N PHE A 210 0.38 -14.74 -30.75
CA PHE A 210 -0.85 -14.21 -31.31
C PHE A 210 -0.72 -12.68 -31.45
N ASN A 211 -1.06 -12.15 -32.63
CA ASN A 211 -1.02 -10.70 -32.85
C ASN A 211 -2.22 -10.05 -32.15
N CYS A 212 -1.95 -9.23 -31.14
CA CYS A 212 -2.98 -8.49 -30.41
C CYS A 212 -2.40 -7.25 -29.70
N GLU A 213 -3.30 -6.34 -29.32
CA GLU A 213 -2.96 -5.28 -28.40
C GLU A 213 -2.67 -5.83 -26.99
N SER A 214 -1.72 -5.23 -26.31
CA SER A 214 -1.31 -5.60 -24.97
C SER A 214 -0.76 -4.38 -24.23
N GLY A 215 -0.17 -4.57 -23.07
CA GLY A 215 0.47 -3.51 -22.31
C GLY A 215 1.09 -4.01 -21.01
N PHE A 216 1.69 -3.08 -20.31
CA PHE A 216 2.27 -3.32 -18.99
C PHE A 216 1.55 -2.48 -17.93
N TYR A 217 1.46 -3.01 -16.73
CA TYR A 217 1.30 -2.25 -15.51
C TYR A 217 2.54 -2.42 -14.62
N ILE A 218 2.74 -1.48 -13.71
CA ILE A 218 3.81 -1.65 -12.71
C ILE A 218 3.45 -2.80 -11.77
N THR A 219 4.42 -3.61 -11.37
CA THR A 219 4.21 -4.85 -10.59
C THR A 219 3.32 -4.64 -9.36
N VAL A 220 3.50 -3.53 -8.64
CA VAL A 220 2.70 -3.18 -7.46
C VAL A 220 1.25 -2.81 -7.76
N ALA A 221 0.89 -2.67 -9.04
CA ALA A 221 -0.49 -2.47 -9.52
C ALA A 221 -1.16 -3.76 -9.98
N SER A 222 -0.45 -4.89 -10.00
CA SER A 222 -0.97 -6.18 -10.46
C SER A 222 -1.97 -6.79 -9.47
N GLU A 223 -2.90 -7.60 -10.00
CA GLU A 223 -3.79 -8.40 -9.15
C GLU A 223 -3.00 -9.41 -8.32
N VAL A 224 -1.90 -9.97 -8.84
CA VAL A 224 -1.01 -10.90 -8.11
C VAL A 224 -0.43 -10.24 -6.85
N MET A 225 -0.04 -8.95 -6.93
CA MET A 225 0.40 -8.21 -5.75
C MET A 225 -0.73 -8.01 -4.74
N ALA A 226 -1.95 -7.70 -5.19
CA ALA A 226 -3.11 -7.58 -4.31
C ALA A 226 -3.42 -8.92 -3.63
N ILE A 227 -3.35 -10.02 -4.37
CA ILE A 227 -3.54 -11.39 -3.86
C ILE A 227 -2.52 -11.70 -2.77
N LEU A 228 -1.22 -11.48 -3.02
CA LEU A 228 -0.18 -11.72 -2.02
C LEU A 228 -0.45 -10.93 -0.73
N ALA A 229 -0.84 -9.65 -0.86
CA ALA A 229 -1.11 -8.80 0.28
C ALA A 229 -2.36 -9.22 1.09
N MET A 230 -3.34 -9.86 0.45
CA MET A 230 -4.61 -10.24 1.07
C MET A 230 -4.66 -11.70 1.51
N SER A 231 -3.75 -12.55 1.05
CA SER A 231 -3.74 -13.98 1.35
C SER A 231 -3.53 -14.23 2.85
N ALA A 232 -4.25 -15.21 3.37
CA ALA A 232 -4.18 -15.62 4.77
C ALA A 232 -3.04 -16.63 5.03
N ASP A 233 -2.73 -17.45 4.03
CA ASP A 233 -1.70 -18.49 4.03
C ASP A 233 -1.41 -18.95 2.58
N LEU A 234 -0.54 -19.96 2.43
CA LEU A 234 -0.17 -20.48 1.11
C LEU A 234 -1.34 -21.18 0.39
N ALA A 235 -2.27 -21.79 1.13
CA ALA A 235 -3.43 -22.47 0.54
C ALA A 235 -4.42 -21.44 -0.01
N ASP A 236 -4.69 -20.36 0.73
CA ASP A 236 -5.52 -19.24 0.28
C ASP A 236 -4.86 -18.53 -0.93
N LEU A 237 -3.53 -18.31 -0.89
CA LEU A 237 -2.77 -17.77 -2.03
C LEU A 237 -3.00 -18.62 -3.29
N ARG A 238 -2.87 -19.95 -3.18
CA ARG A 238 -3.07 -20.87 -4.29
C ARG A 238 -4.48 -20.82 -4.86
N GLN A 239 -5.49 -20.77 -3.99
CA GLN A 239 -6.90 -20.68 -4.40
C GLN A 239 -7.22 -19.35 -5.09
N ARG A 240 -6.67 -18.24 -4.59
CA ARG A 240 -6.87 -16.90 -5.17
C ARG A 240 -6.20 -16.79 -6.54
N LEU A 241 -4.99 -17.29 -6.69
CA LEU A 241 -4.29 -17.31 -7.98
C LEU A 241 -5.10 -18.05 -9.05
N ALA A 242 -5.76 -19.16 -8.73
CA ALA A 242 -6.59 -19.92 -9.64
C ALA A 242 -7.81 -19.14 -10.20
N LYS A 243 -8.28 -18.13 -9.48
CA LYS A 243 -9.47 -17.33 -9.82
C LYS A 243 -9.18 -16.09 -10.65
N ILE A 244 -7.92 -15.75 -10.94
CA ILE A 244 -7.58 -14.58 -11.76
C ILE A 244 -8.22 -14.73 -13.13
N VAL A 245 -9.01 -13.75 -13.53
CA VAL A 245 -9.60 -13.68 -14.87
C VAL A 245 -8.60 -13.00 -15.81
N VAL A 246 -8.04 -13.76 -16.76
CA VAL A 246 -7.04 -13.24 -17.72
C VAL A 246 -7.68 -12.70 -18.99
N ALA A 247 -8.80 -13.26 -19.41
CA ALA A 247 -9.55 -12.88 -20.61
C ALA A 247 -11.00 -13.36 -20.52
N TYR A 248 -11.78 -13.08 -21.55
CA TYR A 248 -13.09 -13.71 -21.79
C TYR A 248 -13.06 -14.51 -23.09
N SER A 249 -13.85 -15.58 -23.13
CA SER A 249 -14.09 -16.31 -24.38
C SER A 249 -15.01 -15.51 -25.32
N LYS A 250 -15.11 -15.89 -26.59
CA LYS A 250 -16.05 -15.28 -27.55
C LYS A 250 -17.51 -15.44 -27.12
N SER A 251 -17.84 -16.48 -26.34
CA SER A 251 -19.18 -16.64 -25.74
C SER A 251 -19.41 -15.73 -24.53
N GLY A 252 -18.41 -15.02 -24.04
CA GLY A 252 -18.48 -14.14 -22.88
C GLY A 252 -18.17 -14.81 -21.54
N ALA A 253 -17.79 -16.08 -21.52
CA ALA A 253 -17.38 -16.76 -20.29
C ALA A 253 -15.99 -16.28 -19.85
N PRO A 254 -15.73 -16.09 -18.52
CA PRO A 254 -14.40 -15.76 -18.04
C PRO A 254 -13.43 -16.91 -18.27
N VAL A 255 -12.21 -16.57 -18.67
CA VAL A 255 -11.07 -17.49 -18.77
C VAL A 255 -10.11 -17.17 -17.63
N THR A 256 -9.84 -18.16 -16.79
CA THR A 256 -9.03 -17.99 -15.58
C THR A 256 -7.63 -18.58 -15.73
N THR A 257 -6.76 -18.28 -14.79
CA THR A 257 -5.44 -18.93 -14.67
C THR A 257 -5.55 -20.44 -14.42
N ALA A 258 -6.63 -20.90 -13.76
CA ALA A 258 -6.93 -22.33 -13.62
C ALA A 258 -7.29 -22.96 -14.96
N ASP A 259 -8.06 -22.29 -15.84
CA ASP A 259 -8.36 -22.77 -17.19
C ASP A 259 -7.10 -22.84 -18.08
N LEU A 260 -6.11 -21.99 -17.80
CA LEU A 260 -4.78 -22.04 -18.42
C LEU A 260 -3.85 -23.05 -17.77
N GLU A 261 -4.25 -23.69 -16.65
CA GLU A 261 -3.46 -24.67 -15.88
C GLU A 261 -2.10 -24.12 -15.38
N VAL A 262 -2.03 -22.79 -15.14
CA VAL A 262 -0.78 -22.07 -14.79
C VAL A 262 -0.69 -21.66 -13.31
N ASP A 263 -1.81 -21.63 -12.61
CA ASP A 263 -1.95 -21.17 -11.24
C ASP A 263 -1.06 -21.91 -10.22
N GLY A 264 -0.79 -23.22 -10.45
CA GLY A 264 0.17 -24.01 -9.66
C GLY A 264 1.58 -23.51 -9.80
N ALA A 265 2.03 -23.26 -11.03
CA ALA A 265 3.36 -22.74 -11.31
C ALA A 265 3.53 -21.30 -10.81
N MET A 266 2.48 -20.46 -10.91
CA MET A 266 2.46 -19.14 -10.30
C MET A 266 2.65 -19.22 -8.78
N CYS A 267 1.94 -20.12 -8.11
CA CYS A 267 2.09 -20.33 -6.67
C CYS A 267 3.50 -20.82 -6.29
N ALA A 268 4.10 -21.68 -7.10
CA ALA A 268 5.47 -22.16 -6.87
C ALA A 268 6.50 -21.01 -6.91
N LEU A 269 6.32 -20.02 -7.78
CA LEU A 269 7.16 -18.82 -7.82
C LEU A 269 6.98 -17.93 -6.57
N LEU A 270 5.84 -18.04 -5.88
CA LEU A 270 5.50 -17.20 -4.72
C LEU A 270 5.72 -17.91 -3.37
N VAL A 271 6.19 -19.14 -3.35
CA VAL A 271 6.32 -19.95 -2.11
C VAL A 271 7.19 -19.30 -1.03
N ASN A 272 8.23 -18.55 -1.42
CA ASN A 272 9.05 -17.78 -0.49
C ASN A 272 8.54 -16.35 -0.30
N ALA A 273 7.86 -15.79 -1.31
CA ALA A 273 7.32 -14.44 -1.27
C ALA A 273 6.15 -14.29 -0.29
N ILE A 274 5.45 -15.39 0.07
CA ILE A 274 4.38 -15.35 1.09
C ILE A 274 4.94 -15.05 2.50
N ASN A 275 6.23 -15.24 2.72
CA ASN A 275 6.89 -15.06 4.00
C ASN A 275 7.42 -13.63 4.14
N PRO A 276 7.02 -12.88 5.18
CA PRO A 276 7.54 -11.53 5.43
C PRO A 276 9.06 -11.50 5.65
N THR A 277 9.68 -10.43 5.19
CA THR A 277 11.10 -10.16 5.48
C THR A 277 11.23 -9.41 6.80
N MET A 278 11.94 -10.00 7.76
CA MET A 278 12.31 -9.35 9.02
C MET A 278 13.51 -8.44 8.77
N MET A 279 13.37 -7.19 9.13
CA MET A 279 14.37 -6.12 9.11
C MET A 279 14.36 -5.40 10.47
N GLN A 280 14.93 -4.21 10.54
CA GLN A 280 14.94 -3.41 11.77
C GLN A 280 14.85 -1.91 11.48
N SER A 281 14.42 -1.14 12.48
CA SER A 281 14.58 0.32 12.49
C SER A 281 16.04 0.70 12.79
N ILE A 282 16.41 1.95 12.54
CA ILE A 282 17.74 2.46 12.93
C ILE A 282 18.06 2.21 14.41
N GLU A 283 17.05 2.26 15.28
CA GLU A 283 17.22 2.02 16.73
C GLU A 283 17.05 0.54 17.12
N GLY A 284 16.96 -0.39 16.15
CA GLY A 284 17.01 -1.82 16.37
C GLY A 284 15.68 -2.51 16.68
N GLN A 285 14.53 -1.84 16.56
CA GLN A 285 13.22 -2.51 16.71
C GLN A 285 12.92 -3.39 15.50
N PRO A 286 12.33 -4.58 15.71
CA PRO A 286 11.95 -5.47 14.60
C PRO A 286 10.92 -4.84 13.66
N MET A 287 11.13 -5.06 12.37
CA MET A 287 10.24 -4.62 11.29
C MET A 287 9.91 -5.81 10.37
N PHE A 288 8.67 -5.93 9.94
CA PHE A 288 8.29 -6.81 8.84
C PHE A 288 8.04 -5.97 7.58
N VAL A 289 8.79 -6.29 6.54
CA VAL A 289 8.62 -5.70 5.20
C VAL A 289 8.00 -6.76 4.30
N HIS A 290 6.82 -6.48 3.76
CA HIS A 290 6.13 -7.47 2.94
C HIS A 290 5.08 -6.86 2.03
N ALA A 291 5.02 -7.35 0.77
CA ALA A 291 4.12 -6.91 -0.28
C ALA A 291 4.15 -5.38 -0.48
N GLY A 292 3.51 -4.87 -1.50
CA GLY A 292 3.55 -3.44 -1.80
C GLY A 292 2.41 -2.96 -2.70
N PRO A 293 1.15 -3.39 -2.50
CA PRO A 293 0.05 -3.05 -3.40
C PRO A 293 -0.23 -1.55 -3.41
N PHE A 294 -0.60 -1.03 -4.58
CA PHE A 294 -1.06 0.36 -4.71
C PHE A 294 -2.36 0.61 -3.92
N ALA A 295 -2.49 1.81 -3.36
CA ALA A 295 -3.68 2.21 -2.62
C ALA A 295 -4.84 2.69 -3.51
N ASN A 296 -4.60 2.93 -4.81
CA ASN A 296 -5.64 3.36 -5.74
C ASN A 296 -6.54 2.22 -6.21
N ILE A 297 -5.97 1.01 -6.35
CA ILE A 297 -6.63 -0.16 -6.98
C ILE A 297 -6.56 -1.42 -6.12
N ALA A 298 -5.97 -1.32 -4.94
CA ALA A 298 -5.82 -2.39 -3.97
C ALA A 298 -5.78 -1.80 -2.54
N ILE A 299 -5.43 -2.60 -1.55
CA ILE A 299 -5.49 -2.17 -0.14
C ILE A 299 -4.47 -1.09 0.26
N GLY A 300 -3.38 -0.93 -0.50
CA GLY A 300 -2.39 0.12 -0.22
C GLY A 300 -1.63 -0.04 1.10
N GLN A 301 -1.45 -1.29 1.54
CA GLN A 301 -0.78 -1.64 2.78
C GLN A 301 0.10 -2.88 2.60
N ASN A 302 0.93 -3.19 3.59
CA ASN A 302 1.59 -4.48 3.70
C ASN A 302 0.54 -5.62 3.83
N SER A 303 1.01 -6.86 3.91
CA SER A 303 0.14 -8.03 3.84
C SER A 303 -0.62 -8.33 5.14
N VAL A 304 -1.70 -9.09 4.99
CA VAL A 304 -2.46 -9.70 6.09
C VAL A 304 -1.58 -10.65 6.92
N VAL A 305 -0.74 -11.45 6.26
CA VAL A 305 0.13 -12.43 6.96
C VAL A 305 1.19 -11.73 7.82
N ALA A 306 1.76 -10.61 7.35
CA ALA A 306 2.74 -9.85 8.14
C ALA A 306 2.11 -9.26 9.42
N ASP A 307 0.89 -8.71 9.32
CA ASP A 307 0.20 -8.15 10.49
C ASP A 307 -0.23 -9.24 11.48
N ARG A 308 -0.75 -10.37 10.99
CA ARG A 308 -1.08 -11.52 11.85
C ARG A 308 0.15 -12.05 12.59
N LEU A 309 1.27 -12.19 11.87
CA LEU A 309 2.55 -12.60 12.44
C LEU A 309 3.01 -11.62 13.52
N ALA A 310 3.01 -10.32 13.22
CA ALA A 310 3.38 -9.28 14.16
C ALA A 310 2.47 -9.26 15.40
N CYS A 311 1.15 -9.36 15.21
CA CYS A 311 0.17 -9.40 16.30
C CYS A 311 0.28 -10.66 17.19
N ALA A 312 0.84 -11.75 16.66
CA ALA A 312 1.11 -12.95 17.45
C ALA A 312 2.41 -12.86 18.25
N LEU A 313 3.39 -12.07 17.78
CA LEU A 313 4.74 -12.00 18.33
C LEU A 313 4.99 -10.77 19.23
N GLY A 314 4.38 -9.61 18.93
CA GLY A 314 4.61 -8.35 19.65
C GLY A 314 3.45 -7.98 20.57
N ASP A 315 3.73 -7.04 21.51
CA ASP A 315 2.71 -6.44 22.37
C ASP A 315 2.05 -5.21 21.70
N TYR A 316 2.80 -4.54 20.82
CA TYR A 316 2.35 -3.43 19.98
C TYR A 316 2.75 -3.69 18.53
N VAL A 317 1.82 -3.46 17.60
CA VAL A 317 2.05 -3.60 16.17
C VAL A 317 1.62 -2.32 15.47
N VAL A 318 2.55 -1.73 14.74
CA VAL A 318 2.32 -0.49 14.00
C VAL A 318 2.40 -0.79 12.51
N THR A 319 1.28 -0.59 11.81
CA THR A 319 1.19 -0.68 10.34
C THR A 319 0.87 0.68 9.75
N GLU A 320 0.95 0.83 8.42
CA GLU A 320 0.64 2.09 7.76
C GLU A 320 -0.32 1.91 6.58
N SER A 321 -1.16 2.92 6.35
CA SER A 321 -2.09 3.01 5.21
C SER A 321 -1.58 3.98 4.14
N GLY A 322 -1.65 3.60 2.87
CA GLY A 322 -1.22 4.44 1.74
C GLY A 322 -2.05 5.72 1.59
N PHE A 323 -1.39 6.83 1.29
CA PHE A 323 -1.99 8.17 1.12
C PHE A 323 -2.68 8.69 2.38
N ALA A 324 -4.01 8.85 2.38
CA ALA A 324 -4.78 9.47 3.45
C ALA A 324 -5.91 8.56 3.96
N SER A 325 -6.64 9.01 5.00
CA SER A 325 -7.64 8.16 5.62
C SER A 325 -8.84 7.86 4.72
N ASP A 326 -9.13 8.68 3.74
CA ASP A 326 -10.16 8.46 2.72
C ASP A 326 -9.77 7.40 1.68
N MET A 327 -8.49 7.03 1.60
CA MET A 327 -7.99 6.02 0.66
C MET A 327 -7.41 4.80 1.38
N GLY A 328 -6.24 4.95 1.98
CA GLY A 328 -5.53 3.83 2.59
C GLY A 328 -6.23 3.30 3.83
N TYR A 329 -6.61 4.18 4.77
CA TYR A 329 -7.32 3.75 5.97
C TYR A 329 -8.72 3.21 5.65
N GLU A 330 -9.44 3.81 4.71
CA GLU A 330 -10.73 3.30 4.27
C GLU A 330 -10.62 1.83 3.80
N LYS A 331 -9.60 1.51 3.00
CA LYS A 331 -9.34 0.14 2.52
C LYS A 331 -8.81 -0.80 3.61
N PHE A 332 -8.01 -0.27 4.53
CA PHE A 332 -7.63 -0.99 5.74
C PHE A 332 -8.86 -1.39 6.54
N TRP A 333 -9.71 -0.43 6.85
CA TRP A 333 -10.93 -0.59 7.61
C TRP A 333 -11.91 -1.57 6.96
N ASN A 334 -12.29 -1.32 5.69
CA ASN A 334 -13.39 -2.05 5.04
C ASN A 334 -12.96 -3.29 4.26
N ILE A 335 -11.67 -3.44 3.94
CA ILE A 335 -11.16 -4.57 3.15
C ILE A 335 -10.18 -5.41 3.99
N LYS A 336 -9.03 -4.83 4.39
CA LYS A 336 -7.97 -5.60 5.05
C LYS A 336 -8.40 -6.16 6.41
N CYS A 337 -9.11 -5.38 7.23
CA CYS A 337 -9.65 -5.85 8.50
C CYS A 337 -10.65 -6.99 8.32
N ARG A 338 -11.46 -7.00 7.24
CA ARG A 338 -12.36 -8.13 6.93
C ARG A 338 -11.58 -9.39 6.60
N CYS A 339 -10.56 -9.28 5.74
CA CYS A 339 -9.74 -10.43 5.32
C CYS A 339 -8.88 -10.98 6.46
N SER A 340 -8.32 -10.10 7.28
CA SER A 340 -7.43 -10.49 8.38
C SER A 340 -8.17 -10.94 9.64
N GLY A 341 -9.40 -10.44 9.87
CA GLY A 341 -10.10 -10.56 11.14
C GLY A 341 -9.51 -9.67 12.25
N LEU A 342 -8.45 -8.91 11.96
CA LEU A 342 -7.84 -7.98 12.91
C LEU A 342 -8.64 -6.67 12.94
N LYS A 343 -8.71 -6.06 14.12
CA LYS A 343 -9.35 -4.75 14.33
C LYS A 343 -8.34 -3.82 14.99
N PRO A 344 -8.23 -2.54 14.57
CA PRO A 344 -7.30 -1.60 15.19
C PRO A 344 -7.75 -1.22 16.60
N ASP A 345 -6.77 -1.02 17.51
CA ASP A 345 -7.01 -0.44 18.84
C ASP A 345 -6.89 1.08 18.81
N ALA A 346 -6.05 1.62 17.94
CA ALA A 346 -5.88 3.05 17.74
C ALA A 346 -5.51 3.35 16.30
N VAL A 347 -5.76 4.57 15.86
CA VAL A 347 -5.37 5.08 14.54
C VAL A 347 -4.65 6.40 14.69
N VAL A 348 -3.43 6.48 14.16
CA VAL A 348 -2.65 7.71 14.12
C VAL A 348 -2.96 8.46 12.83
N LEU A 349 -3.40 9.70 12.94
CA LEU A 349 -3.67 10.61 11.83
C LEU A 349 -2.55 11.63 11.70
N VAL A 350 -1.66 11.42 10.76
CA VAL A 350 -0.53 12.34 10.50
C VAL A 350 -1.01 13.60 9.79
N ALA A 351 -0.66 14.75 10.35
CA ALA A 351 -0.87 16.06 9.76
C ALA A 351 0.44 16.86 9.76
N THR A 352 0.57 17.79 8.82
CA THR A 352 1.67 18.77 8.78
C THR A 352 1.10 20.18 8.61
N VAL A 353 1.72 21.17 9.21
CA VAL A 353 1.36 22.58 9.00
C VAL A 353 1.36 22.94 7.52
N ARG A 354 2.36 22.41 6.78
CA ARG A 354 2.46 22.60 5.32
C ARG A 354 1.23 22.10 4.57
N ALA A 355 0.78 20.86 4.81
CA ALA A 355 -0.38 20.31 4.12
C ALA A 355 -1.66 21.08 4.49
N LEU A 356 -1.82 21.44 5.76
CA LEU A 356 -2.98 22.22 6.20
C LEU A 356 -3.00 23.60 5.54
N LYS A 357 -1.88 24.33 5.45
CA LYS A 357 -1.81 25.58 4.70
C LYS A 357 -2.17 25.41 3.22
N ALA A 358 -1.69 24.32 2.57
CA ALA A 358 -2.05 24.01 1.20
C ALA A 358 -3.57 23.81 1.04
N HIS A 359 -4.21 23.10 1.96
CA HIS A 359 -5.66 22.89 1.98
C HIS A 359 -6.44 24.17 2.37
N GLY A 360 -5.79 25.13 3.04
CA GLY A 360 -6.35 26.45 3.33
C GLY A 360 -6.32 27.42 2.14
N GLY A 361 -5.67 27.04 1.03
CA GLY A 361 -5.61 27.83 -0.20
C GLY A 361 -4.24 28.45 -0.49
N ALA A 362 -3.17 27.99 0.17
CA ALA A 362 -1.81 28.38 -0.19
C ALA A 362 -1.41 27.89 -1.60
N PRO A 363 -0.42 28.52 -2.27
CA PRO A 363 0.04 28.11 -3.60
C PRO A 363 0.39 26.62 -3.68
N ALA A 364 0.13 25.98 -4.82
CA ALA A 364 0.34 24.55 -4.99
C ALA A 364 1.81 24.15 -4.76
N VAL A 365 2.03 23.16 -3.89
CA VAL A 365 3.34 22.55 -3.65
C VAL A 365 3.72 21.70 -4.86
N LYS A 366 4.94 21.92 -5.39
CA LYS A 366 5.47 21.15 -6.54
C LYS A 366 6.78 20.49 -6.14
N ALA A 367 6.88 19.19 -6.39
CA ALA A 367 8.11 18.44 -6.13
C ALA A 367 9.27 18.98 -6.99
N GLY A 368 10.44 19.15 -6.37
CA GLY A 368 11.66 19.65 -7.03
C GLY A 368 11.72 21.17 -7.22
N LEU A 369 10.73 21.93 -6.76
CA LEU A 369 10.75 23.40 -6.75
C LEU A 369 10.83 23.92 -5.31
N PRO A 370 11.43 25.13 -5.11
CA PRO A 370 11.40 25.80 -3.81
C PRO A 370 9.96 26.00 -3.30
N LEU A 371 9.78 25.89 -2.00
CA LEU A 371 8.50 26.19 -1.35
C LEU A 371 8.23 27.70 -1.38
N ASP A 372 6.96 28.05 -1.55
CA ASP A 372 6.51 29.43 -1.36
C ASP A 372 6.76 29.86 0.11
N PRO A 373 7.17 31.12 0.37
CA PRO A 373 7.42 31.61 1.74
C PRO A 373 6.28 31.39 2.72
N VAL A 374 5.03 31.33 2.27
CA VAL A 374 3.85 31.08 3.11
C VAL A 374 3.96 29.75 3.88
N TYR A 375 4.72 28.78 3.37
CA TYR A 375 4.92 27.49 4.02
C TYR A 375 5.97 27.50 5.14
N THR A 376 6.82 28.51 5.17
CA THR A 376 7.91 28.65 6.15
C THR A 376 7.73 29.87 7.07
N THR A 377 6.65 30.63 6.91
CA THR A 377 6.28 31.78 7.77
C THR A 377 4.93 31.51 8.41
N GLU A 378 4.73 32.01 9.63
CA GLU A 378 3.46 31.87 10.35
C GLU A 378 2.29 32.43 9.55
N ASN A 379 1.21 31.63 9.43
CA ASN A 379 -0.04 32.06 8.81
C ASN A 379 -1.22 31.29 9.42
N LEU A 380 -1.75 31.82 10.51
CA LEU A 380 -2.82 31.17 11.28
C LEU A 380 -4.14 31.13 10.51
N ASP A 381 -4.47 32.14 9.70
CA ASP A 381 -5.73 32.20 8.94
C ASP A 381 -5.80 31.10 7.87
N LEU A 382 -4.71 30.89 7.13
CA LEU A 382 -4.62 29.80 6.15
C LEU A 382 -4.63 28.43 6.83
N LEU A 383 -3.92 28.32 7.94
CA LEU A 383 -3.84 27.10 8.71
C LEU A 383 -5.21 26.71 9.26
N GLU A 384 -5.95 27.65 9.84
CA GLU A 384 -7.30 27.41 10.38
C GLU A 384 -8.27 26.95 9.29
N LYS A 385 -8.29 27.62 8.12
CA LYS A 385 -9.08 27.18 6.96
C LYS A 385 -8.73 25.78 6.51
N GLY A 386 -7.44 25.44 6.50
CA GLY A 386 -6.98 24.12 6.09
C GLY A 386 -7.33 23.01 7.08
N CYS A 387 -7.57 23.34 8.33
CA CYS A 387 -8.03 22.39 9.34
C CYS A 387 -9.40 21.77 9.04
N ASP A 388 -10.20 22.33 8.12
CA ASP A 388 -11.40 21.65 7.60
C ASP A 388 -11.06 20.26 7.00
N ASN A 389 -9.90 20.12 6.34
CA ASN A 389 -9.42 18.83 5.85
C ASN A 389 -9.08 17.89 7.01
N LEU A 390 -8.38 18.36 8.04
CA LEU A 390 -8.08 17.59 9.25
C LEU A 390 -9.37 17.09 9.92
N LEU A 391 -10.37 17.95 10.08
CA LEU A 391 -11.68 17.59 10.67
C LEU A 391 -12.41 16.52 9.85
N ALA A 392 -12.33 16.59 8.52
CA ALA A 392 -12.88 15.54 7.65
C ALA A 392 -12.22 14.18 7.93
N HIS A 393 -10.89 14.13 8.00
CA HIS A 393 -10.14 12.90 8.25
C HIS A 393 -10.34 12.34 9.68
N ILE A 394 -10.44 13.19 10.70
CA ILE A 394 -10.86 12.81 12.05
C ILE A 394 -12.22 12.10 12.01
N ASN A 395 -13.19 12.68 11.30
CA ASN A 395 -14.53 12.12 11.18
C ASN A 395 -14.53 10.76 10.45
N ILE A 396 -13.72 10.58 9.40
CA ILE A 396 -13.57 9.30 8.70
C ILE A 396 -13.13 8.20 9.67
N ILE A 397 -12.09 8.47 10.48
CA ILE A 397 -11.59 7.50 11.45
C ILE A 397 -12.66 7.19 12.52
N ARG A 398 -13.30 8.21 13.07
CA ARG A 398 -14.34 8.03 14.10
C ARG A 398 -15.55 7.23 13.63
N ARG A 399 -15.87 7.26 12.33
CA ARG A 399 -16.93 6.41 11.76
C ARG A 399 -16.63 4.91 11.86
N SER A 400 -15.37 4.52 11.94
CA SER A 400 -15.01 3.13 12.19
C SER A 400 -15.18 2.71 13.67
N GLY A 401 -15.55 3.64 14.56
CA GLY A 401 -15.64 3.41 15.99
C GLY A 401 -14.31 3.49 16.73
N VAL A 402 -13.22 3.84 16.05
CA VAL A 402 -11.87 3.95 16.64
C VAL A 402 -11.53 5.41 16.93
N GLN A 403 -10.88 5.65 18.06
CA GLN A 403 -10.44 7.00 18.44
C GLN A 403 -9.16 7.40 17.66
N PRO A 404 -9.14 8.55 16.97
CA PRO A 404 -7.95 9.05 16.30
C PRO A 404 -6.97 9.70 17.29
N VAL A 405 -5.67 9.46 17.05
CA VAL A 405 -4.57 10.21 17.64
C VAL A 405 -3.97 11.08 16.53
N VAL A 406 -4.20 12.37 16.57
CA VAL A 406 -3.60 13.32 15.61
C VAL A 406 -2.14 13.50 15.96
N CYS A 407 -1.26 13.11 15.02
CA CYS A 407 0.18 13.35 15.09
C CYS A 407 0.52 14.57 14.23
N LEU A 408 0.90 15.68 14.83
CA LEU A 408 1.53 16.77 14.10
C LEU A 408 3.00 16.41 13.87
N ASN A 409 3.31 15.97 12.64
CA ASN A 409 4.68 15.76 12.18
C ASN A 409 5.34 17.13 11.99
N ALA A 410 6.08 17.57 13.02
CA ALA A 410 6.58 18.91 13.16
C ALA A 410 7.83 19.15 12.33
N PHE A 411 7.85 20.27 11.62
CA PHE A 411 9.04 20.82 10.98
C PHE A 411 9.67 21.92 11.81
N TYR A 412 10.94 22.15 11.64
CA TYR A 412 11.68 23.22 12.37
C TYR A 412 11.19 24.64 12.05
N THR A 413 10.40 24.78 10.97
CA THR A 413 9.78 26.06 10.57
C THR A 413 8.43 26.31 11.22
N ASP A 414 7.80 25.29 11.82
CA ASP A 414 6.47 25.41 12.41
C ASP A 414 6.54 26.20 13.73
N THR A 415 5.71 27.25 13.85
CA THR A 415 5.69 28.07 15.05
C THR A 415 4.88 27.42 16.17
N GLU A 416 5.11 27.86 17.42
CA GLU A 416 4.33 27.39 18.56
C GLU A 416 2.85 27.75 18.44
N ALA A 417 2.53 28.93 17.91
CA ALA A 417 1.16 29.36 17.66
C ALA A 417 0.44 28.47 16.65
N GLU A 418 1.11 28.06 15.57
CA GLU A 418 0.58 27.12 14.59
C GLU A 418 0.34 25.73 15.19
N ARG A 419 1.28 25.20 15.97
CA ARG A 419 1.12 23.90 16.65
C ARG A 419 -0.04 23.94 17.64
N ASN A 420 -0.18 25.01 18.43
CA ASN A 420 -1.27 25.20 19.39
C ASN A 420 -2.63 25.36 18.72
N LEU A 421 -2.70 26.01 17.56
CA LEU A 421 -3.94 26.10 16.77
C LEU A 421 -4.42 24.73 16.33
N VAL A 422 -3.53 23.90 15.75
CA VAL A 422 -3.88 22.55 15.30
C VAL A 422 -4.29 21.67 16.48
N ARG A 423 -3.55 21.73 17.62
CA ARG A 423 -3.89 21.03 18.86
C ARG A 423 -5.31 21.35 19.32
N ARG A 424 -5.61 22.65 19.47
CA ARG A 424 -6.94 23.10 19.90
C ARG A 424 -8.07 22.60 19.01
N ILE A 425 -7.87 22.62 17.69
CA ILE A 425 -8.89 22.16 16.73
C ILE A 425 -9.05 20.64 16.80
N ALA A 426 -7.96 19.87 16.88
CA ALA A 426 -8.01 18.41 16.98
C ALA A 426 -8.69 17.96 18.28
N GLU A 427 -8.32 18.55 19.42
CA GLU A 427 -8.89 18.23 20.74
C GLU A 427 -10.37 18.64 20.82
N ALA A 428 -10.75 19.79 20.26
CA ALA A 428 -12.15 20.20 20.16
C ALA A 428 -13.00 19.26 19.31
N ALA A 429 -12.39 18.58 18.33
CA ALA A 429 -13.02 17.52 17.54
C ALA A 429 -13.04 16.16 18.25
N GLY A 430 -12.54 16.06 19.49
CA GLY A 430 -12.51 14.85 20.30
C GLY A 430 -11.42 13.86 19.91
N ALA A 431 -10.36 14.30 19.23
CA ALA A 431 -9.18 13.50 18.96
C ALA A 431 -8.10 13.74 20.02
N SER A 432 -7.29 12.72 20.34
CA SER A 432 -6.05 12.92 21.05
C SER A 432 -5.05 13.62 20.13
N PHE A 433 -4.09 14.37 20.71
CA PHE A 433 -3.10 15.11 19.93
C PHE A 433 -1.70 14.91 20.50
N ALA A 434 -0.71 14.78 19.63
CA ALA A 434 0.71 14.76 19.97
C ALA A 434 1.55 15.47 18.91
N VAL A 435 2.61 16.14 19.32
CA VAL A 435 3.65 16.66 18.42
C VAL A 435 4.75 15.61 18.32
N SER A 436 5.30 15.42 17.12
CA SER A 436 6.42 14.51 16.92
C SER A 436 7.47 15.10 15.99
N ASP A 437 8.72 15.12 16.44
CA ASP A 437 9.89 15.54 15.67
C ASP A 437 10.89 14.39 15.44
N HIS A 438 10.33 13.20 15.23
CA HIS A 438 11.03 11.94 15.03
C HIS A 438 12.03 11.94 13.86
N TRP A 439 11.79 12.75 12.83
CA TRP A 439 12.76 12.90 11.74
C TRP A 439 14.12 13.40 12.25
N LEU A 440 14.08 14.35 13.19
CA LEU A 440 15.28 14.97 13.79
C LEU A 440 15.85 14.17 14.96
N LYS A 441 15.00 13.53 15.77
CA LYS A 441 15.37 12.95 17.06
C LYS A 441 15.12 11.44 17.18
N GLY A 442 14.67 10.77 16.12
CA GLY A 442 14.33 9.34 16.19
C GLY A 442 13.21 9.06 17.19
N GLY A 443 13.32 7.95 17.91
CA GLY A 443 12.34 7.55 18.91
C GLY A 443 12.15 8.54 20.06
N GLU A 444 13.18 9.30 20.43
CA GLU A 444 13.09 10.36 21.44
C GLU A 444 12.08 11.44 21.02
N GLY A 445 12.09 11.80 19.73
CA GLY A 445 11.15 12.78 19.17
C GLY A 445 9.72 12.27 19.04
N ALA A 446 9.47 10.99 19.27
CA ALA A 446 8.16 10.36 19.17
C ALA A 446 7.57 9.92 20.52
N LEU A 447 8.17 10.29 21.66
CA LEU A 447 7.71 9.85 22.99
C LEU A 447 6.28 10.35 23.29
N GLU A 448 5.97 11.65 23.05
CA GLU A 448 4.62 12.19 23.24
C GLU A 448 3.59 11.43 22.41
N LEU A 449 3.92 11.11 21.15
CA LEU A 449 3.06 10.31 20.28
C LEU A 449 2.88 8.88 20.80
N ALA A 450 3.97 8.23 21.24
CA ALA A 450 3.94 6.87 21.77
C ALA A 450 3.06 6.77 23.03
N GLU A 451 3.18 7.73 23.96
CA GLU A 451 2.33 7.81 25.16
C GLU A 451 0.85 8.02 24.82
N ALA A 452 0.55 8.93 23.88
CA ALA A 452 -0.81 9.17 23.42
C ALA A 452 -1.43 7.92 22.77
N VAL A 453 -0.65 7.18 21.96
CA VAL A 453 -1.07 5.92 21.33
C VAL A 453 -1.29 4.82 22.36
N ILE A 454 -0.39 4.65 23.34
CA ILE A 454 -0.57 3.69 24.44
C ILE A 454 -1.87 3.97 25.19
N LYS A 455 -2.15 5.24 25.48
CA LYS A 455 -3.42 5.64 26.13
C LYS A 455 -4.62 5.27 25.27
N ALA A 456 -4.62 5.66 23.98
CA ALA A 456 -5.70 5.35 23.05
C ALA A 456 -5.95 3.85 22.89
N CYS A 457 -4.90 3.03 22.85
CA CYS A 457 -5.00 1.57 22.78
C CYS A 457 -5.65 0.92 24.02
N ASN A 458 -5.70 1.61 25.15
CA ASN A 458 -6.31 1.11 26.38
C ASN A 458 -7.75 1.59 26.57
N GLU A 459 -8.21 2.50 25.73
CA GLU A 459 -9.62 2.93 25.71
C GLU A 459 -10.46 1.92 24.92
N PRO A 460 -11.72 1.66 25.33
CA PRO A 460 -12.60 0.83 24.55
C PRO A 460 -12.93 1.49 23.21
N ASN A 461 -13.09 0.67 22.15
CA ASN A 461 -13.58 1.13 20.87
C ASN A 461 -14.74 0.27 20.37
N ASP A 462 -15.61 0.86 19.57
CA ASP A 462 -16.81 0.24 18.99
C ASP A 462 -16.60 -0.03 17.49
N PHE A 463 -15.44 -0.63 17.14
CA PHE A 463 -15.10 -0.88 15.74
C PHE A 463 -16.22 -1.61 14.98
N ALA A 464 -16.68 -0.94 13.92
CA ALA A 464 -17.67 -1.47 12.99
C ALA A 464 -17.28 -1.17 11.55
N TYR A 465 -17.66 -2.03 10.62
CA TYR A 465 -17.48 -1.78 9.19
C TYR A 465 -18.48 -0.73 8.69
N LEU A 466 -18.13 -0.01 7.63
CA LEU A 466 -18.95 1.05 7.05
C LEU A 466 -20.31 0.54 6.56
N ALA A 467 -20.33 -0.66 5.96
CA ALA A 467 -21.55 -1.33 5.50
C ALA A 467 -21.36 -2.85 5.57
N ASP A 468 -22.46 -3.59 5.74
CA ASP A 468 -22.48 -5.04 5.59
C ASP A 468 -22.32 -5.43 4.11
N LEU A 469 -21.68 -6.58 3.82
CA LEU A 469 -21.50 -7.05 2.46
C LEU A 469 -22.80 -7.56 1.80
N SER A 470 -23.86 -7.80 2.58
CA SER A 470 -25.21 -8.11 2.07
C SER A 470 -25.94 -6.90 1.48
N VAL A 471 -25.48 -5.68 1.80
CA VAL A 471 -26.01 -4.45 1.17
C VAL A 471 -25.66 -4.46 -0.32
N PRO A 472 -26.61 -4.10 -1.22
CA PRO A 472 -26.37 -4.09 -2.67
C PRO A 472 -25.13 -3.28 -3.06
N LEU A 473 -24.39 -3.74 -4.09
CA LEU A 473 -23.14 -3.14 -4.54
C LEU A 473 -23.27 -1.64 -4.83
N LYS A 474 -24.32 -1.24 -5.52
CA LYS A 474 -24.60 0.16 -5.83
C LYS A 474 -24.71 1.01 -4.57
N GLU A 475 -25.48 0.55 -3.62
CA GLU A 475 -25.72 1.24 -2.34
C GLU A 475 -24.42 1.31 -1.52
N ARG A 476 -23.59 0.25 -1.50
CA ARG A 476 -22.27 0.29 -0.82
C ARG A 476 -21.35 1.35 -1.40
N ILE A 477 -21.32 1.50 -2.75
CA ILE A 477 -20.56 2.57 -3.41
C ILE A 477 -21.09 3.95 -3.00
N GLU A 478 -22.41 4.13 -3.00
CA GLU A 478 -23.06 5.39 -2.61
C GLU A 478 -22.82 5.73 -1.13
N ILE A 479 -22.90 4.75 -0.22
CA ILE A 479 -22.58 4.91 1.21
C ILE A 479 -21.13 5.37 1.35
N GLN A 480 -20.19 4.73 0.68
CA GLN A 480 -18.76 5.08 0.75
C GLN A 480 -18.52 6.51 0.27
N VAL A 481 -19.16 6.93 -0.82
CA VAL A 481 -19.02 8.29 -1.35
C VAL A 481 -19.59 9.33 -0.39
N ARG A 482 -20.77 9.11 0.18
CA ARG A 482 -21.37 10.04 1.13
C ARG A 482 -20.64 10.08 2.47
N GLU A 483 -20.37 8.93 3.04
CA GLU A 483 -19.95 8.82 4.43
C GLU A 483 -18.43 8.97 4.61
N VAL A 484 -17.63 8.61 3.61
CA VAL A 484 -16.17 8.72 3.67
C VAL A 484 -15.67 9.94 2.93
N TYR A 485 -16.13 10.17 1.69
CA TYR A 485 -15.59 11.25 0.86
C TYR A 485 -16.36 12.57 0.98
N GLY A 486 -17.60 12.54 1.53
CA GLY A 486 -18.43 13.72 1.70
C GLY A 486 -19.07 14.23 0.40
N GLY A 487 -19.22 13.36 -0.60
CA GLY A 487 -19.95 13.66 -1.84
C GLY A 487 -21.47 13.50 -1.68
N ASP A 488 -22.24 14.18 -2.54
CA ASP A 488 -23.71 14.17 -2.50
C ASP A 488 -24.33 12.93 -3.15
N GLY A 489 -23.51 12.10 -3.84
CA GLY A 489 -23.96 10.88 -4.50
C GLY A 489 -23.01 10.43 -5.61
N VAL A 490 -23.46 9.48 -6.42
CA VAL A 490 -22.69 8.87 -7.49
C VAL A 490 -23.41 9.02 -8.82
N ASP A 491 -22.67 9.33 -9.87
CA ASP A 491 -23.11 9.33 -11.26
C ASP A 491 -22.44 8.18 -12.00
N PHE A 492 -23.21 7.13 -12.25
CA PHE A 492 -22.71 5.94 -12.96
C PHE A 492 -22.87 6.11 -14.46
N GLU A 493 -21.79 5.92 -15.22
CA GLU A 493 -21.86 5.80 -16.67
C GLU A 493 -22.51 4.46 -17.10
N PRO A 494 -23.06 4.36 -18.34
CA PRO A 494 -23.78 3.17 -18.80
C PRO A 494 -22.99 1.86 -18.65
N LEU A 495 -21.69 1.85 -18.99
CA LEU A 495 -20.81 0.69 -18.84
C LEU A 495 -20.68 0.25 -17.38
N ALA A 496 -20.56 1.22 -16.46
CA ALA A 496 -20.48 0.91 -15.04
C ALA A 496 -21.78 0.31 -14.51
N LEU A 497 -22.95 0.78 -14.98
CA LEU A 497 -24.25 0.22 -14.61
C LEU A 497 -24.44 -1.21 -15.12
N GLU A 498 -24.04 -1.48 -16.36
CA GLU A 498 -24.10 -2.82 -16.96
C GLU A 498 -23.27 -3.81 -16.14
N LYS A 499 -21.99 -3.48 -15.89
CA LYS A 499 -21.10 -4.32 -15.09
C LYS A 499 -21.60 -4.50 -13.65
N LEU A 500 -22.12 -3.43 -13.05
CA LEU A 500 -22.67 -3.47 -11.70
C LEU A 500 -23.84 -4.45 -11.59
N ALA A 501 -24.75 -4.45 -12.58
CA ALA A 501 -25.87 -5.39 -12.63
C ALA A 501 -25.36 -6.84 -12.78
N ALA A 502 -24.38 -7.08 -13.65
CA ALA A 502 -23.79 -8.40 -13.83
C ALA A 502 -23.10 -8.92 -12.55
N TYR A 503 -22.31 -8.07 -11.88
CA TYR A 503 -21.62 -8.47 -10.63
C TYR A 503 -22.57 -8.60 -9.44
N GLN A 504 -23.68 -7.85 -9.42
CA GLN A 504 -24.71 -8.02 -8.38
C GLN A 504 -25.50 -9.32 -8.55
N ALA A 505 -25.67 -9.81 -9.78
CA ALA A 505 -26.37 -11.05 -10.09
C ALA A 505 -25.56 -12.32 -9.71
N ASP A 506 -24.25 -12.24 -9.61
CA ASP A 506 -23.36 -13.32 -9.19
C ASP A 506 -23.14 -13.25 -7.67
N PRO A 507 -23.61 -14.26 -6.89
CA PRO A 507 -23.50 -14.25 -5.42
C PRO A 507 -22.07 -14.10 -4.88
N GLU A 508 -21.06 -14.62 -5.61
CA GLU A 508 -19.66 -14.48 -5.22
C GLU A 508 -19.24 -13.01 -5.31
N THR A 509 -19.44 -12.38 -6.46
CA THR A 509 -18.99 -11.00 -6.70
C THR A 509 -19.85 -9.96 -5.98
N ALA A 510 -21.13 -10.25 -5.75
CA ALA A 510 -22.00 -9.40 -4.93
C ALA A 510 -21.48 -9.23 -3.50
N ALA A 511 -20.76 -10.22 -2.97
CA ALA A 511 -20.15 -10.17 -1.64
C ALA A 511 -18.76 -9.53 -1.62
N PHE A 512 -18.18 -9.14 -2.75
CA PHE A 512 -16.85 -8.52 -2.75
C PHE A 512 -16.88 -7.11 -2.15
N PRO A 513 -15.91 -6.74 -1.30
CA PRO A 513 -15.76 -5.36 -0.84
C PRO A 513 -15.41 -4.42 -2.01
N VAL A 514 -15.75 -3.16 -1.81
CA VAL A 514 -15.56 -2.09 -2.82
C VAL A 514 -14.26 -1.34 -2.53
N CYS A 515 -13.43 -1.17 -3.55
CA CYS A 515 -12.17 -0.43 -3.53
C CYS A 515 -12.24 0.72 -4.54
N ILE A 516 -12.76 1.90 -4.18
CA ILE A 516 -12.90 3.01 -5.13
C ILE A 516 -11.53 3.55 -5.55
N ALA A 517 -11.31 3.60 -6.87
CA ALA A 517 -10.12 4.14 -7.50
C ALA A 517 -10.33 5.62 -7.87
N LYS A 518 -9.72 6.53 -7.10
CA LYS A 518 -9.78 7.99 -7.29
C LYS A 518 -8.43 8.67 -7.09
N THR A 519 -8.36 9.98 -7.27
CA THR A 519 -7.18 10.77 -6.95
C THR A 519 -6.87 10.77 -5.46
N GLN A 520 -5.60 10.79 -5.11
CA GLN A 520 -5.12 10.91 -3.73
C GLN A 520 -5.00 12.36 -3.24
N TYR A 521 -5.19 13.35 -4.09
CA TYR A 521 -4.95 14.77 -3.79
C TYR A 521 -6.20 15.54 -3.39
N SER A 522 -7.33 14.86 -3.28
CA SER A 522 -8.61 15.44 -2.84
C SER A 522 -9.48 14.38 -2.17
N LEU A 523 -10.35 14.77 -1.27
CA LEU A 523 -11.47 13.94 -0.79
C LEU A 523 -12.43 13.60 -1.95
N SER A 524 -12.55 14.48 -2.96
CA SER A 524 -13.35 14.24 -4.16
C SER A 524 -12.59 13.46 -5.24
N HIS A 525 -13.20 13.33 -6.42
CA HIS A 525 -12.57 12.80 -7.63
C HIS A 525 -11.71 13.84 -8.37
N ASP A 526 -11.86 15.13 -8.07
CA ASP A 526 -11.12 16.21 -8.72
C ASP A 526 -9.94 16.68 -7.85
N PRO A 527 -8.68 16.51 -8.29
CA PRO A 527 -7.49 16.92 -7.52
C PRO A 527 -7.38 18.43 -7.29
N LYS A 528 -8.20 19.24 -7.97
CA LYS A 528 -8.22 20.71 -7.79
C LYS A 528 -9.09 21.15 -6.61
N LEU A 529 -10.00 20.29 -6.15
CA LEU A 529 -10.87 20.58 -5.02
C LEU A 529 -10.16 20.28 -3.70
N LEU A 530 -9.55 21.29 -3.11
CA LEU A 530 -8.79 21.18 -1.87
C LEU A 530 -9.67 21.31 -0.62
N GLY A 531 -9.09 21.05 0.56
CA GLY A 531 -9.78 21.18 1.84
C GLY A 531 -10.86 20.11 2.05
N ARG A 532 -12.08 20.54 2.30
CA ARG A 532 -13.28 19.70 2.45
C ARG A 532 -14.33 20.09 1.42
N PRO A 533 -14.23 19.60 0.17
CA PRO A 533 -15.16 19.98 -0.90
C PRO A 533 -16.60 19.52 -0.60
N LYS A 534 -17.57 20.33 -1.01
CA LYS A 534 -19.02 20.09 -0.86
C LYS A 534 -19.72 20.31 -2.21
N GLY A 535 -20.93 19.78 -2.36
CA GLY A 535 -21.76 20.02 -3.56
C GLY A 535 -21.24 19.29 -4.80
N TRP A 536 -20.64 18.09 -4.65
CA TRP A 536 -20.08 17.32 -5.75
C TRP A 536 -20.57 15.87 -5.76
N ARG A 537 -20.58 15.27 -6.94
CA ARG A 537 -20.97 13.87 -7.14
C ARG A 537 -19.80 13.08 -7.75
N MET A 538 -19.69 11.80 -7.39
CA MET A 538 -18.61 10.92 -7.86
C MET A 538 -18.96 10.33 -9.22
N PRO A 539 -18.22 10.64 -10.30
CA PRO A 539 -18.41 9.96 -11.57
C PRO A 539 -17.78 8.57 -11.48
N VAL A 540 -18.53 7.53 -11.76
CA VAL A 540 -18.03 6.15 -11.90
C VAL A 540 -18.15 5.72 -13.34
N LYS A 541 -17.01 5.64 -14.04
CA LYS A 541 -16.92 5.37 -15.48
C LYS A 541 -16.93 3.89 -15.80
N ASP A 542 -16.30 3.10 -14.95
CA ASP A 542 -16.15 1.65 -15.12
C ASP A 542 -16.05 0.97 -13.76
N ILE A 543 -16.23 -0.34 -13.72
CA ILE A 543 -15.98 -1.18 -12.55
C ILE A 543 -15.09 -2.34 -12.97
N LEU A 544 -13.85 -2.34 -12.46
CA LEU A 544 -12.93 -3.46 -12.65
C LEU A 544 -13.24 -4.55 -11.61
N ILE A 545 -12.97 -5.78 -11.98
CA ILE A 545 -13.09 -6.92 -11.08
C ILE A 545 -11.74 -7.63 -10.93
N TYR A 546 -11.33 -7.85 -9.70
CA TYR A 546 -10.19 -8.69 -9.34
C TYR A 546 -10.71 -9.92 -8.59
N ARG A 547 -11.11 -10.96 -9.35
CA ARG A 547 -11.74 -12.16 -8.76
C ARG A 547 -10.80 -12.92 -7.84
N GLY A 548 -9.53 -13.00 -8.17
CA GLY A 548 -8.52 -13.63 -7.34
C GLY A 548 -8.30 -12.87 -6.03
N ALA A 549 -8.18 -11.56 -6.10
CA ALA A 549 -8.09 -10.71 -4.92
C ALA A 549 -9.43 -10.60 -4.15
N GLY A 550 -10.58 -10.85 -4.82
CA GLY A 550 -11.91 -10.72 -4.25
C GLY A 550 -12.30 -9.25 -4.05
N LEU A 551 -12.08 -8.40 -5.05
CA LEU A 551 -12.32 -6.96 -5.00
C LEU A 551 -13.10 -6.46 -6.22
N LEU A 552 -13.99 -5.48 -5.98
CA LEU A 552 -14.57 -4.64 -7.03
C LEU A 552 -13.96 -3.25 -6.96
N VAL A 553 -13.53 -2.73 -8.11
CA VAL A 553 -12.82 -1.46 -8.20
C VAL A 553 -13.59 -0.47 -9.09
N PRO A 554 -14.55 0.30 -8.52
CA PRO A 554 -15.17 1.42 -9.23
C PRO A 554 -14.12 2.49 -9.58
N VAL A 555 -14.07 2.87 -10.86
CA VAL A 555 -13.08 3.81 -11.41
C VAL A 555 -13.71 5.20 -11.50
N ALA A 556 -13.27 6.10 -10.63
CA ALA A 556 -13.79 7.47 -10.50
C ALA A 556 -12.85 8.53 -11.09
N GLY A 557 -11.84 8.14 -11.85
CA GLY A 557 -10.88 9.07 -12.46
C GLY A 557 -9.96 8.37 -13.44
N GLU A 558 -8.96 9.08 -13.96
CA GLU A 558 -7.90 8.47 -14.75
C GLU A 558 -6.87 7.79 -13.84
N ILE A 559 -6.86 6.47 -13.84
CA ILE A 559 -5.88 5.67 -13.10
C ILE A 559 -4.85 5.12 -14.07
N LYS A 560 -3.60 5.56 -13.92
CA LYS A 560 -2.49 5.07 -14.73
C LYS A 560 -1.77 3.95 -13.99
N LEU A 561 -2.07 2.71 -14.37
CA LEU A 561 -1.46 1.52 -13.77
C LEU A 561 0.03 1.37 -14.15
N MET A 562 0.49 2.04 -15.20
CA MET A 562 1.89 2.23 -15.53
C MET A 562 2.21 3.73 -15.40
N PRO A 563 2.85 4.17 -14.28
CA PRO A 563 3.26 5.56 -14.10
C PRO A 563 4.25 6.02 -15.17
N GLY A 564 4.39 7.32 -15.32
CA GLY A 564 5.39 7.90 -16.21
C GLY A 564 6.69 8.20 -15.48
N THR A 565 7.78 8.28 -16.25
CA THR A 565 9.09 8.74 -15.78
C THR A 565 9.20 10.26 -15.97
N SER A 566 9.68 10.96 -14.94
CA SER A 566 9.88 12.42 -14.97
C SER A 566 11.07 12.81 -15.84
N ALA A 567 11.19 14.10 -16.18
CA ALA A 567 12.37 14.64 -16.87
C ALA A 567 13.64 14.66 -15.99
N SER A 568 13.48 14.61 -14.65
CA SER A 568 14.58 14.54 -13.70
C SER A 568 14.36 13.37 -12.71
N PRO A 569 14.52 12.12 -13.17
CA PRO A 569 14.29 10.95 -12.34
C PRO A 569 15.44 10.72 -11.34
N ALA A 570 15.12 10.01 -10.26
CA ALA A 570 16.06 9.72 -9.19
C ALA A 570 17.26 8.87 -9.66
N TYR A 571 17.10 8.01 -10.67
CA TYR A 571 18.20 7.20 -11.19
C TYR A 571 19.40 8.01 -11.68
N ARG A 572 19.24 9.30 -12.00
CA ARG A 572 20.34 10.18 -12.41
C ARG A 572 21.34 10.51 -11.28
N ARG A 573 20.95 10.28 -10.01
CA ARG A 573 21.79 10.53 -8.84
C ARG A 573 22.16 9.27 -8.06
N ILE A 574 21.54 8.14 -8.39
CA ILE A 574 21.86 6.85 -7.77
C ILE A 574 23.06 6.27 -8.48
N ASP A 575 24.07 5.87 -7.73
CA ASP A 575 25.32 5.31 -8.23
C ASP A 575 25.87 4.28 -7.24
N VAL A 576 26.90 3.55 -7.64
CA VAL A 576 27.58 2.55 -6.82
C VAL A 576 29.06 2.90 -6.71
N ASP A 577 29.59 2.79 -5.52
CA ASP A 577 31.03 2.78 -5.27
C ASP A 577 31.57 1.39 -5.64
N VAL A 578 32.31 1.30 -6.74
CA VAL A 578 32.72 0.01 -7.30
C VAL A 578 33.80 -0.71 -6.47
N GLU A 579 34.50 0.00 -5.58
CA GLU A 579 35.49 -0.61 -4.69
C GLU A 579 34.84 -1.23 -3.45
N THR A 580 33.82 -0.59 -2.93
CA THR A 580 33.14 -1.02 -1.70
C THR A 580 31.82 -1.73 -1.94
N GLY A 581 31.22 -1.62 -3.14
CA GLY A 581 29.88 -2.10 -3.46
C GLY A 581 28.75 -1.27 -2.83
N LYS A 582 29.05 -0.14 -2.19
CA LYS A 582 28.06 0.70 -1.51
C LYS A 582 27.26 1.54 -2.51
N VAL A 583 25.94 1.54 -2.36
CA VAL A 583 25.03 2.33 -3.20
C VAL A 583 24.86 3.73 -2.62
N LYS A 584 25.03 4.74 -3.47
CA LYS A 584 24.94 6.16 -3.13
C LYS A 584 23.71 6.79 -3.78
N GLY A 585 23.19 7.86 -3.18
CA GLY A 585 22.11 8.66 -3.78
C GLY A 585 20.71 8.05 -3.68
N LEU A 586 20.52 7.00 -2.90
CA LEU A 586 19.20 6.51 -2.49
C LEU A 586 18.58 7.52 -1.52
N PHE A 587 17.84 8.54 -2.02
CA PHE A 587 17.09 9.57 -1.25
C PHE A 587 17.91 10.59 -0.45
#